data_938bf7bcbc05189ed690c9354cf2613c
#
_entry.id   938bf7bcbc05189ed690c9354cf2613c
#
_cell.length_a   1.000
_cell.length_b   1.000
_cell.length_c   1.000
_cell.angle_alpha   90.00
_cell.angle_beta   90.00
_cell.angle_gamma   90.00
#
_symmetry.space_group_name_H-M   'P 1'
#
loop_
_entity.id
_entity.type
_entity.pdbx_description
1 polymer ?
#
loop_
_entity_poly.entity_id
_entity_poly.type
_entity_poly.pdbx_seq_one_letter_code
_entity_poly.pdbx_strand_id
1 'polypeptide(L)'
;MRFGIFLYDGVEPIDLATFGVLSMARRIAPQIEICTIAPRAGPITLANGLKLTADYGIDDAPSCDLVIVTGGPGWTAQAAAPATLDYVRRVHASGRIASVCTGGMILAASGVLDDGPATTKREVVPPEISPLEVMRAGYPQIDVREAMLVDRGGRLVTGGGVSLCIDTTLYLLAGLLGQHVADETARIMEYQRAWRANRDGFAPVVTAP
;
A
#
# COMPACT_ATOMS: atom_id res chain seq x y z
N MET A 1 4.18 17.72 -0.97
CA MET A 1 4.34 16.31 -1.37
C MET A 1 2.97 15.67 -1.40
N ARG A 2 2.58 15.11 -2.54
CA ARG A 2 1.23 14.54 -2.74
C ARG A 2 1.27 13.02 -2.68
N PHE A 3 0.44 12.46 -1.82
CA PHE A 3 0.19 11.03 -1.69
C PHE A 3 -1.16 10.67 -2.28
N GLY A 4 -1.18 9.76 -3.24
CA GLY A 4 -2.38 9.16 -3.78
C GLY A 4 -2.67 7.84 -3.07
N ILE A 5 -3.91 7.62 -2.65
CA ILE A 5 -4.35 6.35 -2.09
C ILE A 5 -5.32 5.72 -3.08
N PHE A 6 -4.90 4.60 -3.67
CA PHE A 6 -5.74 3.88 -4.61
C PHE A 6 -6.71 2.97 -3.87
N LEU A 7 -8.00 3.24 -4.09
CA LEU A 7 -9.14 2.59 -3.47
C LEU A 7 -10.05 1.99 -4.54
N TYR A 8 -10.84 0.99 -4.16
CA TYR A 8 -11.76 0.30 -5.07
C TYR A 8 -12.87 -0.41 -4.27
N ASP A 9 -13.91 -0.86 -4.94
CA ASP A 9 -14.96 -1.64 -4.28
C ASP A 9 -14.39 -2.91 -3.65
N GLY A 10 -14.67 -3.11 -2.37
CA GLY A 10 -14.17 -4.22 -1.58
C GLY A 10 -12.79 -4.02 -0.96
N VAL A 11 -12.29 -2.77 -0.86
CA VAL A 11 -11.11 -2.46 0.00
C VAL A 11 -11.44 -2.83 1.45
N GLU A 12 -10.47 -3.40 2.17
CA GLU A 12 -10.59 -3.67 3.59
C GLU A 12 -10.55 -2.36 4.39
N PRO A 13 -11.57 -2.05 5.22
CA PRO A 13 -11.64 -0.77 5.93
C PRO A 13 -10.42 -0.43 6.80
N ILE A 14 -9.73 -1.44 7.36
CA ILE A 14 -8.53 -1.19 8.16
C ILE A 14 -7.37 -0.63 7.30
N ASP A 15 -7.32 -0.91 6.01
CA ASP A 15 -6.31 -0.37 5.10
C ASP A 15 -6.45 1.16 4.93
N LEU A 16 -7.61 1.73 5.29
CA LEU A 16 -7.78 3.19 5.39
C LEU A 16 -6.92 3.82 6.50
N ALA A 17 -6.33 3.02 7.40
CA ALA A 17 -5.34 3.53 8.34
C ALA A 17 -4.14 4.16 7.62
N THR A 18 -3.85 3.77 6.38
CA THR A 18 -2.90 4.47 5.50
C THR A 18 -3.26 5.96 5.36
N PHE A 19 -4.53 6.28 5.07
CA PHE A 19 -5.03 7.67 5.05
C PHE A 19 -4.92 8.31 6.43
N GLY A 20 -5.30 7.58 7.48
CA GLY A 20 -5.23 8.06 8.87
C GLY A 20 -3.82 8.46 9.29
N VAL A 21 -2.82 7.64 8.99
CA VAL A 21 -1.39 7.93 9.27
C VAL A 21 -0.94 9.19 8.54
N LEU A 22 -1.22 9.31 7.24
CA LEU A 22 -0.87 10.50 6.46
C LEU A 22 -1.59 11.75 6.96
N SER A 23 -2.86 11.63 7.35
CA SER A 23 -3.64 12.71 7.95
C SER A 23 -3.03 13.20 9.26
N MET A 24 -2.58 12.29 10.12
CA MET A 24 -1.89 12.64 11.36
C MET A 24 -0.51 13.25 11.09
N ALA A 25 0.23 12.74 10.09
CA ALA A 25 1.53 13.26 9.69
C ALA A 25 1.48 14.72 9.22
N ARG A 26 0.36 15.18 8.65
CA ARG A 26 0.16 16.60 8.27
C ARG A 26 0.27 17.57 9.44
N ARG A 27 0.08 17.11 10.68
CA ARG A 27 0.25 17.93 11.88
C ARG A 27 1.73 18.26 12.16
N ILE A 28 2.64 17.45 11.60
CA ILE A 28 4.09 17.59 11.74
C ILE A 28 4.70 18.14 10.46
N ALA A 29 4.20 17.67 9.29
CA ALA A 29 4.64 18.05 7.96
C ALA A 29 3.45 18.60 7.14
N PRO A 30 3.06 19.89 7.32
CA PRO A 30 1.85 20.47 6.71
C PRO A 30 1.84 20.47 5.17
N GLN A 31 3.00 20.31 4.54
CA GLN A 31 3.16 20.21 3.08
C GLN A 31 2.65 18.88 2.50
N ILE A 32 2.21 17.93 3.32
CA ILE A 32 1.59 16.69 2.85
C ILE A 32 0.21 17.03 2.27
N GLU A 33 0.00 16.63 1.02
CA GLU A 33 -1.30 16.58 0.36
C GLU A 33 -1.71 15.11 0.21
N ILE A 34 -3.01 14.83 0.40
CA ILE A 34 -3.54 13.47 0.28
C ILE A 34 -4.73 13.53 -0.67
N CYS A 35 -4.78 12.60 -1.61
CA CYS A 35 -5.97 12.40 -2.44
C CYS A 35 -6.30 10.92 -2.55
N THR A 36 -7.57 10.63 -2.78
CA THR A 36 -8.07 9.28 -3.02
C THR A 36 -8.33 9.09 -4.51
N ILE A 37 -7.88 7.97 -5.04
CA ILE A 37 -7.97 7.61 -6.45
C ILE A 37 -8.67 6.26 -6.56
N ALA A 38 -9.60 6.12 -7.48
CA ALA A 38 -10.30 4.87 -7.74
C ALA A 38 -10.36 4.57 -9.24
N PRO A 39 -10.81 3.40 -9.69
CA PRO A 39 -11.05 3.14 -11.11
C PRO A 39 -11.93 4.20 -11.76
N ARG A 40 -12.88 4.77 -11.00
CA ARG A 40 -13.70 5.93 -11.36
C ARG A 40 -13.87 6.82 -10.15
N ALA A 41 -13.89 8.15 -10.35
CA ALA A 41 -14.22 9.10 -9.29
C ALA A 41 -15.65 8.87 -8.76
N GLY A 42 -15.87 9.16 -7.50
CA GLY A 42 -17.19 9.07 -6.89
C GLY A 42 -17.34 7.96 -5.86
N PRO A 43 -18.57 7.51 -5.59
CA PRO A 43 -18.84 6.58 -4.49
C PRO A 43 -18.23 5.20 -4.75
N ILE A 44 -17.59 4.66 -3.71
CA ILE A 44 -17.11 3.27 -3.63
C ILE A 44 -17.64 2.61 -2.37
N THR A 45 -17.81 1.30 -2.42
CA THR A 45 -18.28 0.49 -1.30
C THR A 45 -17.17 -0.46 -0.87
N LEU A 46 -16.65 -0.26 0.32
CA LEU A 46 -15.60 -1.08 0.90
C LEU A 46 -16.17 -2.43 1.39
N ALA A 47 -15.30 -3.33 1.83
CA ALA A 47 -15.72 -4.57 2.47
C ALA A 47 -16.69 -4.26 3.63
N ASN A 48 -17.67 -5.17 3.81
CA ASN A 48 -18.73 -5.03 4.82
C ASN A 48 -19.62 -3.77 4.71
N GLY A 49 -19.61 -3.09 3.55
CA GLY A 49 -20.61 -2.07 3.21
C GLY A 49 -20.28 -0.64 3.64
N LEU A 50 -19.09 -0.36 4.17
CA LEU A 50 -18.66 1.02 4.43
C LEU A 50 -18.56 1.78 3.10
N LYS A 51 -19.18 2.96 3.04
CA LYS A 51 -19.19 3.81 1.82
C LYS A 51 -18.31 5.03 2.01
N LEU A 52 -17.59 5.38 0.97
CA LEU A 52 -16.84 6.63 0.87
C LEU A 52 -16.86 7.13 -0.59
N THR A 53 -16.33 8.34 -0.80
CA THR A 53 -16.23 8.94 -2.14
C THR A 53 -14.75 9.11 -2.47
N ALA A 54 -14.31 8.57 -3.61
CA ALA A 54 -12.98 8.83 -4.15
C ALA A 54 -12.95 10.18 -4.88
N ASP A 55 -11.86 10.93 -4.67
CA ASP A 55 -11.70 12.27 -5.25
C ASP A 55 -11.53 12.21 -6.76
N TYR A 56 -10.76 11.24 -7.27
CA TYR A 56 -10.37 11.13 -8.67
C TYR A 56 -10.57 9.72 -9.23
N GLY A 57 -10.78 9.64 -10.53
CA GLY A 57 -10.60 8.44 -11.33
C GLY A 57 -9.14 8.25 -11.77
N ILE A 58 -8.80 7.06 -12.24
CA ILE A 58 -7.44 6.78 -12.77
C ILE A 58 -7.09 7.59 -14.03
N ASP A 59 -8.10 8.14 -14.71
CA ASP A 59 -7.92 8.89 -15.95
C ASP A 59 -7.66 10.39 -15.69
N ASP A 60 -8.13 10.91 -14.55
CA ASP A 60 -8.03 12.33 -14.18
C ASP A 60 -7.26 12.55 -12.86
N ALA A 61 -6.65 11.50 -12.34
CA ALA A 61 -5.84 11.57 -11.12
C ALA A 61 -4.65 12.53 -11.29
N PRO A 62 -4.42 13.41 -10.31
CA PRO A 62 -3.26 14.29 -10.35
C PRO A 62 -1.96 13.50 -10.20
N SER A 63 -0.86 14.08 -10.68
CA SER A 63 0.47 13.52 -10.41
C SER A 63 0.72 13.45 -8.90
N CYS A 64 1.14 12.29 -8.41
CA CYS A 64 1.48 12.03 -7.02
C CYS A 64 2.96 11.68 -6.88
N ASP A 65 3.58 12.13 -5.78
CA ASP A 65 4.95 11.77 -5.45
C ASP A 65 5.06 10.29 -5.04
N LEU A 66 3.96 9.74 -4.52
CA LEU A 66 3.78 8.34 -4.18
C LEU A 66 2.32 7.95 -4.30
N VAL A 67 2.03 6.80 -4.94
CA VAL A 67 0.72 6.15 -4.89
C VAL A 67 0.81 4.90 -4.02
N ILE A 68 -0.13 4.74 -3.09
CA ILE A 68 -0.25 3.55 -2.24
C ILE A 68 -1.50 2.77 -2.65
N VAL A 69 -1.30 1.54 -3.10
CA VAL A 69 -2.38 0.62 -3.49
C VAL A 69 -2.82 -0.19 -2.27
N THR A 70 -4.05 -0.01 -1.86
CA THR A 70 -4.65 -0.71 -0.71
C THR A 70 -5.11 -2.11 -1.07
N GLY A 71 -5.37 -2.93 -0.05
CA GLY A 71 -5.88 -4.28 -0.21
C GLY A 71 -7.34 -4.43 0.25
N GLY A 72 -7.84 -5.64 0.17
CA GLY A 72 -9.19 -6.04 0.54
C GLY A 72 -9.73 -7.10 -0.40
N PRO A 73 -10.87 -7.75 -0.10
CA PRO A 73 -11.44 -8.82 -0.93
C PRO A 73 -11.61 -8.48 -2.42
N GLY A 74 -11.83 -7.20 -2.75
CA GLY A 74 -11.99 -6.73 -4.13
C GLY A 74 -10.72 -6.76 -4.98
N TRP A 75 -9.55 -7.13 -4.43
CA TRP A 75 -8.28 -7.15 -5.17
C TRP A 75 -8.33 -8.02 -6.43
N THR A 76 -9.07 -9.13 -6.39
CA THR A 76 -9.18 -10.06 -7.52
C THR A 76 -9.79 -9.41 -8.76
N ALA A 77 -10.82 -8.59 -8.55
CA ALA A 77 -11.43 -7.81 -9.63
C ALA A 77 -10.45 -6.78 -10.21
N GLN A 78 -9.67 -6.13 -9.36
CA GLN A 78 -8.68 -5.15 -9.81
C GLN A 78 -7.48 -5.79 -10.52
N ALA A 79 -7.03 -6.96 -10.05
CA ALA A 79 -5.98 -7.75 -10.69
C ALA A 79 -6.39 -8.29 -12.09
N ALA A 80 -7.69 -8.34 -12.37
CA ALA A 80 -8.24 -8.72 -13.67
C ALA A 80 -8.66 -7.52 -14.54
N ALA A 81 -8.56 -6.27 -14.02
CA ALA A 81 -9.02 -5.07 -14.71
C ALA A 81 -7.87 -4.40 -15.50
N PRO A 82 -7.87 -4.45 -16.85
CA PRO A 82 -6.78 -3.89 -17.66
C PRO A 82 -6.50 -2.42 -17.34
N ALA A 83 -7.53 -1.60 -17.16
CA ALA A 83 -7.38 -0.18 -16.84
C ALA A 83 -6.64 0.06 -15.52
N THR A 84 -6.92 -0.74 -14.48
CA THR A 84 -6.20 -0.68 -13.20
C THR A 84 -4.74 -1.09 -13.38
N LEU A 85 -4.47 -2.17 -14.10
CA LEU A 85 -3.10 -2.65 -14.34
C LEU A 85 -2.28 -1.63 -15.15
N ASP A 86 -2.89 -1.00 -16.15
CA ASP A 86 -2.24 0.05 -16.94
C ASP A 86 -1.97 1.30 -16.09
N TYR A 87 -2.88 1.67 -15.20
CA TYR A 87 -2.66 2.75 -14.25
C TYR A 87 -1.46 2.47 -13.34
N VAL A 88 -1.39 1.27 -12.75
CA VAL A 88 -0.26 0.84 -11.91
C VAL A 88 1.06 0.92 -12.66
N ARG A 89 1.11 0.44 -13.91
CA ARG A 89 2.32 0.52 -14.76
C ARG A 89 2.74 1.96 -15.03
N ARG A 90 1.77 2.85 -15.36
CA ARG A 90 2.05 4.28 -15.59
C ARG A 90 2.62 4.95 -14.34
N VAL A 91 2.03 4.70 -13.17
CA VAL A 91 2.51 5.25 -11.90
C VAL A 91 3.93 4.76 -11.61
N HIS A 92 4.18 3.45 -11.75
CA HIS A 92 5.51 2.88 -11.52
C HIS A 92 6.57 3.44 -12.46
N ALA A 93 6.24 3.63 -13.74
CA ALA A 93 7.15 4.19 -14.72
C ALA A 93 7.52 5.66 -14.45
N SER A 94 6.59 6.45 -13.92
CA SER A 94 6.75 7.89 -13.72
C SER A 94 7.15 8.31 -12.30
N GLY A 95 6.96 7.45 -11.29
CA GLY A 95 7.13 7.84 -9.90
C GLY A 95 7.36 6.68 -8.94
N ARG A 96 6.92 6.88 -7.71
CA ARG A 96 6.96 5.88 -6.65
C ARG A 96 5.60 5.23 -6.48
N ILE A 97 5.62 3.92 -6.26
CA ILE A 97 4.43 3.15 -5.95
C ILE A 97 4.68 2.26 -4.73
N ALA A 98 3.68 2.16 -3.89
CA ALA A 98 3.69 1.20 -2.79
C ALA A 98 2.38 0.43 -2.75
N SER A 99 2.38 -0.70 -2.05
CA SER A 99 1.18 -1.43 -1.72
C SER A 99 1.14 -1.79 -0.24
N VAL A 100 -0.06 -1.96 0.27
CA VAL A 100 -0.32 -2.56 1.58
C VAL A 100 -1.27 -3.73 1.41
N CYS A 101 -1.19 -4.71 2.32
CA CYS A 101 -2.09 -5.86 2.34
C CYS A 101 -2.15 -6.56 0.96
N THR A 102 -3.35 -6.92 0.47
CA THR A 102 -3.53 -7.55 -0.85
C THR A 102 -3.39 -6.59 -2.04
N GLY A 103 -3.10 -5.30 -1.80
CA GLY A 103 -2.66 -4.39 -2.86
C GLY A 103 -1.41 -4.90 -3.59
N GLY A 104 -0.54 -5.66 -2.91
CA GLY A 104 0.59 -6.35 -3.52
C GLY A 104 0.19 -7.32 -4.64
N MET A 105 -0.99 -7.94 -4.56
CA MET A 105 -1.51 -8.84 -5.60
C MET A 105 -1.89 -8.08 -6.88
N ILE A 106 -2.37 -6.83 -6.75
CA ILE A 106 -2.66 -5.96 -7.90
C ILE A 106 -1.35 -5.55 -8.58
N LEU A 107 -0.33 -5.21 -7.78
CA LEU A 107 1.00 -4.92 -8.32
C LEU A 107 1.60 -6.16 -9.01
N ALA A 108 1.46 -7.36 -8.45
CA ALA A 108 1.92 -8.61 -9.06
C ALA A 108 1.25 -8.83 -10.42
N ALA A 109 -0.09 -8.70 -10.48
CA ALA A 109 -0.85 -8.86 -11.72
C ALA A 109 -0.47 -7.85 -12.81
N SER A 110 0.04 -6.66 -12.42
CA SER A 110 0.50 -5.65 -13.37
C SER A 110 1.89 -5.96 -13.97
N GLY A 111 2.65 -6.89 -13.39
CA GLY A 111 4.02 -7.24 -13.77
C GLY A 111 5.10 -6.30 -13.21
N VAL A 112 4.75 -5.26 -12.44
CA VAL A 112 5.76 -4.33 -11.88
C VAL A 112 6.60 -4.94 -10.76
N LEU A 113 6.19 -6.11 -10.23
CA LEU A 113 6.94 -6.84 -9.21
C LEU A 113 7.90 -7.88 -9.78
N ASP A 114 7.88 -8.13 -11.09
CA ASP A 114 8.72 -9.15 -11.71
C ASP A 114 10.22 -8.88 -11.45
N ASP A 115 10.99 -9.96 -11.46
CA ASP A 115 12.45 -9.98 -11.32
C ASP A 115 12.99 -9.37 -10.01
N GLY A 116 12.18 -9.39 -8.93
CA GLY A 116 12.66 -8.91 -7.65
C GLY A 116 11.81 -9.34 -6.45
N PRO A 117 12.27 -9.00 -5.23
CA PRO A 117 11.57 -9.38 -4.01
C PRO A 117 10.29 -8.57 -3.81
N ALA A 118 9.26 -9.23 -3.27
CA ALA A 118 8.00 -8.60 -2.88
C ALA A 118 7.32 -9.37 -1.74
N THR A 119 6.40 -8.70 -1.07
CA THR A 119 5.54 -9.31 -0.05
C THR A 119 4.08 -8.86 -0.22
N THR A 120 3.19 -9.52 0.46
CA THR A 120 1.76 -9.20 0.54
C THR A 120 1.17 -9.75 1.84
N LYS A 121 -0.15 -9.68 2.00
CA LYS A 121 -0.85 -10.26 3.15
C LYS A 121 -0.58 -11.76 3.26
N ARG A 122 -0.24 -12.22 4.46
CA ARG A 122 0.07 -13.60 4.79
C ARG A 122 -1.06 -14.30 5.54
N GLU A 123 -1.48 -13.74 6.66
CA GLU A 123 -2.39 -14.41 7.59
C GLU A 123 -3.83 -14.41 7.07
N VAL A 124 -4.48 -15.57 7.16
CA VAL A 124 -5.86 -15.78 6.70
C VAL A 124 -6.60 -16.70 7.67
N VAL A 125 -7.92 -16.79 7.52
CA VAL A 125 -8.76 -17.72 8.26
C VAL A 125 -9.08 -18.93 7.35
N PRO A 126 -8.79 -20.17 7.78
CA PRO A 126 -9.16 -21.34 7.00
C PRO A 126 -10.66 -21.36 6.64
N PRO A 127 -11.06 -21.75 5.42
CA PRO A 127 -10.25 -22.39 4.36
C PRO A 127 -9.60 -21.41 3.35
N GLU A 128 -9.47 -20.11 3.65
CA GLU A 128 -8.84 -19.15 2.76
C GLU A 128 -7.38 -19.54 2.47
N ILE A 129 -6.93 -19.31 1.25
CA ILE A 129 -5.53 -19.47 0.86
C ILE A 129 -4.81 -18.14 1.06
N SER A 130 -3.66 -18.18 1.71
CA SER A 130 -2.83 -16.99 1.92
C SER A 130 -2.53 -16.26 0.61
N PRO A 131 -2.79 -14.95 0.48
CA PRO A 131 -2.36 -14.18 -0.68
C PRO A 131 -0.86 -14.29 -0.97
N LEU A 132 -0.02 -14.44 0.06
CA LEU A 132 1.41 -14.68 -0.10
C LEU A 132 1.68 -16.00 -0.87
N GLU A 133 0.96 -17.08 -0.54
CA GLU A 133 1.05 -18.36 -1.24
C GLU A 133 0.47 -18.28 -2.65
N VAL A 134 -0.62 -17.56 -2.83
CA VAL A 134 -1.19 -17.28 -4.16
C VAL A 134 -0.19 -16.51 -5.03
N MET A 135 0.51 -15.52 -4.46
CA MET A 135 1.56 -14.79 -5.17
C MET A 135 2.70 -15.73 -5.57
N ARG A 136 3.19 -16.55 -4.63
CA ARG A 136 4.28 -17.50 -4.87
C ARG A 136 3.96 -18.52 -5.96
N ALA A 137 2.72 -19.02 -5.98
CA ALA A 137 2.28 -20.01 -6.98
C ALA A 137 1.94 -19.38 -8.34
N GLY A 138 1.33 -18.19 -8.35
CA GLY A 138 0.79 -17.58 -9.57
C GLY A 138 1.76 -16.65 -10.31
N TYR A 139 2.83 -16.18 -9.64
CA TYR A 139 3.76 -15.20 -10.20
C TYR A 139 5.21 -15.65 -10.00
N PRO A 140 5.69 -16.66 -10.76
CA PRO A 140 6.99 -17.29 -10.56
C PRO A 140 8.19 -16.37 -10.82
N GLN A 141 8.00 -15.22 -11.44
CA GLN A 141 9.03 -14.21 -11.64
C GLN A 141 9.29 -13.35 -10.38
N ILE A 142 8.43 -13.47 -9.36
CA ILE A 142 8.54 -12.68 -8.13
C ILE A 142 9.27 -13.49 -7.06
N ASP A 143 10.30 -12.91 -6.46
CA ASP A 143 10.96 -13.45 -5.27
C ASP A 143 10.10 -13.13 -4.02
N VAL A 144 9.13 -14.00 -3.72
CA VAL A 144 8.15 -13.78 -2.66
C VAL A 144 8.77 -13.92 -1.28
N ARG A 145 8.79 -12.84 -0.52
CA ARG A 145 9.38 -12.75 0.83
C ARG A 145 8.33 -12.66 1.90
N GLU A 146 8.55 -13.38 2.98
CA GLU A 146 7.79 -13.25 4.22
C GLU A 146 8.45 -12.17 5.08
N ALA A 147 7.96 -10.94 4.98
CA ALA A 147 8.54 -9.76 5.61
C ALA A 147 7.45 -8.77 5.99
N MET A 148 7.74 -7.86 6.93
CA MET A 148 6.87 -6.74 7.26
C MET A 148 6.57 -5.90 6.01
N LEU A 149 7.63 -5.57 5.28
CA LEU A 149 7.59 -4.94 3.98
C LEU A 149 8.87 -5.30 3.19
N VAL A 150 8.80 -5.10 1.88
CA VAL A 150 9.96 -5.17 0.97
C VAL A 150 10.09 -3.83 0.28
N ASP A 151 11.27 -3.24 0.34
CA ASP A 151 11.63 -1.98 -0.32
C ASP A 151 12.64 -2.21 -1.43
N ARG A 152 12.28 -1.86 -2.65
CA ARG A 152 13.15 -1.90 -3.85
C ARG A 152 13.63 -0.49 -4.18
N GLY A 153 14.63 -0.04 -3.43
CA GLY A 153 15.31 1.25 -3.66
C GLY A 153 14.44 2.48 -3.45
N GLY A 154 13.46 2.44 -2.57
CA GLY A 154 12.55 3.56 -2.27
C GLY A 154 11.57 3.92 -3.38
N ARG A 155 11.58 3.19 -4.51
CA ARG A 155 10.67 3.44 -5.64
C ARG A 155 9.48 2.50 -5.67
N LEU A 156 9.67 1.28 -5.22
CA LEU A 156 8.67 0.23 -5.19
C LEU A 156 8.69 -0.43 -3.82
N VAL A 157 7.63 -0.25 -3.05
CA VAL A 157 7.52 -0.83 -1.70
C VAL A 157 6.26 -1.68 -1.62
N THR A 158 6.40 -2.92 -1.15
CA THR A 158 5.26 -3.79 -0.87
C THR A 158 5.19 -4.08 0.62
N GLY A 159 4.06 -3.82 1.25
CA GLY A 159 3.80 -4.07 2.66
C GLY A 159 2.91 -5.28 2.90
N GLY A 160 3.12 -5.94 4.03
CA GLY A 160 2.25 -7.02 4.49
C GLY A 160 0.85 -6.51 4.89
N GLY A 161 0.01 -7.39 5.34
CA GLY A 161 -1.34 -7.04 5.81
C GLY A 161 -1.52 -7.34 7.28
N VAL A 162 -2.54 -6.90 7.93
CA VAL A 162 -3.55 -5.92 7.59
C VAL A 162 -3.19 -4.63 8.31
N SER A 163 -2.95 -4.71 9.62
CA SER A 163 -2.48 -3.57 10.45
C SER A 163 -1.09 -3.06 10.07
N LEU A 164 -0.27 -3.89 9.42
CA LEU A 164 1.04 -3.46 8.88
C LEU A 164 0.96 -2.35 7.81
N CYS A 165 -0.25 -1.99 7.35
CA CYS A 165 -0.45 -0.79 6.55
C CYS A 165 0.00 0.49 7.29
N ILE A 166 -0.16 0.52 8.62
CA ILE A 166 0.31 1.62 9.48
C ILE A 166 1.84 1.68 9.45
N ASP A 167 2.49 0.54 9.68
CA ASP A 167 3.96 0.43 9.70
C ASP A 167 4.57 0.75 8.33
N THR A 168 3.97 0.23 7.27
CA THR A 168 4.40 0.53 5.90
C THR A 168 4.28 2.02 5.60
N THR A 169 3.19 2.66 6.01
CA THR A 169 3.01 4.12 5.79
C THR A 169 4.01 4.94 6.62
N LEU A 170 4.28 4.57 7.87
CA LEU A 170 5.32 5.20 8.68
C LEU A 170 6.72 5.01 8.08
N TYR A 171 7.01 3.83 7.54
CA TYR A 171 8.26 3.57 6.82
C TYR A 171 8.43 4.48 5.60
N LEU A 172 7.38 4.62 4.80
CA LEU A 172 7.36 5.51 3.64
C LEU A 172 7.55 6.98 4.04
N LEU A 173 6.92 7.43 5.13
CA LEU A 173 7.13 8.77 5.69
C LEU A 173 8.59 8.97 6.13
N ALA A 174 9.20 7.98 6.79
CA ALA A 174 10.61 8.04 7.21
C ALA A 174 11.54 8.22 6.00
N GLY A 175 11.31 7.45 4.94
CA GLY A 175 12.12 7.52 3.71
C GLY A 175 11.94 8.80 2.91
N LEU A 176 10.74 9.39 2.92
CA LEU A 176 10.40 10.54 2.08
C LEU A 176 10.53 11.89 2.80
N LEU A 177 10.24 11.92 4.09
CA LEU A 177 10.19 13.16 4.88
C LEU A 177 11.12 13.14 6.10
N GLY A 178 11.82 12.04 6.29
CA GLY A 178 12.78 11.86 7.38
C GLY A 178 12.21 11.12 8.59
N GLN A 179 13.09 10.43 9.31
CA GLN A 179 12.76 9.59 10.47
C GLN A 179 11.98 10.35 11.55
N HIS A 180 12.32 11.63 11.78
CA HIS A 180 11.64 12.47 12.76
C HIS A 180 10.13 12.59 12.48
N VAL A 181 9.73 12.78 11.22
CA VAL A 181 8.29 12.88 10.85
C VAL A 181 7.56 11.58 11.15
N ALA A 182 8.16 10.44 10.85
CA ALA A 182 7.57 9.12 11.14
C ALA A 182 7.46 8.87 12.65
N ASP A 183 8.51 9.14 13.41
CA ASP A 183 8.52 8.90 14.85
C ASP A 183 7.54 9.80 15.61
N GLU A 184 7.46 11.09 15.25
CA GLU A 184 6.49 12.02 15.84
C GLU A 184 5.06 11.68 15.42
N THR A 185 4.85 11.23 14.17
CA THR A 185 3.54 10.73 13.74
C THR A 185 3.13 9.51 14.56
N ALA A 186 4.01 8.53 14.72
CA ALA A 186 3.75 7.35 15.54
C ALA A 186 3.48 7.74 17.01
N ARG A 187 4.19 8.75 17.53
CA ARG A 187 4.00 9.25 18.89
C ARG A 187 2.63 9.87 19.11
N ILE A 188 2.19 10.78 18.22
CA ILE A 188 0.88 11.45 18.36
C ILE A 188 -0.30 10.51 18.04
N MET A 189 -0.04 9.39 17.36
CA MET A 189 -1.00 8.31 17.15
C MET A 189 -1.05 7.31 18.32
N GLU A 190 -0.20 7.49 19.35
CA GLU A 190 -0.01 6.51 20.44
C GLU A 190 0.42 5.12 19.95
N TYR A 191 1.00 5.05 18.75
CA TYR A 191 1.43 3.82 18.08
C TYR A 191 2.93 3.50 18.28
N GLN A 192 3.67 4.32 18.97
CA GLN A 192 5.14 4.26 19.07
C GLN A 192 5.67 2.91 19.59
N ARG A 193 4.94 2.28 20.54
CA ARG A 193 5.33 0.97 21.07
C ARG A 193 5.21 -0.13 20.01
N ALA A 194 4.09 -0.17 19.29
CA ALA A 194 3.88 -1.12 18.21
C ALA A 194 4.87 -0.88 17.07
N TRP A 195 5.09 0.37 16.67
CA TRP A 195 6.05 0.77 15.65
C TRP A 195 7.46 0.24 15.92
N ARG A 196 7.94 0.35 17.16
CA ARG A 196 9.25 -0.17 17.57
C ARG A 196 9.26 -1.70 17.57
N ALA A 197 8.26 -2.33 18.21
CA ALA A 197 8.19 -3.78 18.33
C ALA A 197 8.08 -4.48 16.96
N ASN A 198 7.29 -3.93 16.05
CA ASN A 198 7.14 -4.48 14.70
C ASN A 198 8.44 -4.38 13.90
N ARG A 199 9.17 -3.28 13.98
CA ARG A 199 10.49 -3.13 13.34
C ARG A 199 11.53 -4.10 13.87
N ASP A 200 11.53 -4.36 15.17
CA ASP A 200 12.49 -5.25 15.83
C ASP A 200 12.15 -6.73 15.59
N GLY A 201 10.86 -7.06 15.61
CA GLY A 201 10.39 -8.44 15.49
C GLY A 201 10.14 -8.94 14.06
N PHE A 202 9.96 -8.03 13.10
CA PHE A 202 9.64 -8.38 11.72
C PHE A 202 10.28 -7.36 10.75
N ALA A 203 11.58 -7.48 10.61
CA ALA A 203 12.40 -6.51 9.89
C ALA A 203 12.01 -6.36 8.41
N PRO A 204 12.07 -5.14 7.86
CA PRO A 204 11.91 -4.90 6.43
C PRO A 204 13.05 -5.55 5.62
N VAL A 205 12.71 -6.02 4.41
CA VAL A 205 13.71 -6.43 3.41
C VAL A 205 13.96 -5.24 2.49
N VAL A 206 15.19 -4.75 2.47
CA VAL A 206 15.59 -3.60 1.64
C VAL A 206 16.61 -4.05 0.62
N THR A 207 16.37 -3.78 -0.65
CA THR A 207 17.33 -4.02 -1.74
C THR A 207 17.84 -2.69 -2.29
N ALA A 208 19.04 -2.71 -2.82
CA ALA A 208 19.60 -1.53 -3.50
C ALA A 208 18.73 -1.12 -4.70
N PRO A 209 18.73 0.17 -5.06
CA PRO A 209 18.03 0.67 -6.24
C PRO A 209 18.54 0.09 -7.54
#